data_90cc8633bd1ca4c748d582bf6a1ea804
#
_entry.id   90cc8633bd1ca4c748d582bf6a1ea804
#
_cell.length_a   1.000
_cell.length_b   1.000
_cell.length_c   1.000
_cell.angle_alpha   90.00
_cell.angle_beta   90.00
_cell.angle_gamma   90.00
#
_symmetry.space_group_name_H-M   'P 1'
#
loop_
_entity.id
_entity.type
_entity.pdbx_description
1 polymer ?
#
loop_
_entity_poly.entity_id
_entity_poly.type
_entity_poly.pdbx_seq_one_letter_code
_entity_poly.pdbx_strand_id
1 'polypeptide(L)'
;MNKKRLIISLLAIITVVGATVGSYVYRDAIYSRIARTAAVVSGQEIKPLLDSESRYIRQIVAQDNSTSRTIMWQSDNSEADAVIEYRLEGAEKTQTIGATDKAFTDDGSTTYIHEATLTGLTPNTKYEYRVGYGTDRRSDWYRLETAGASVYDVLIYPDSQSGDYSQWEEIVKNSALRTPRTALYISMGDLVDNGEHAYQWRTWLNSIRPLSANVPLATTLGNHEMYTLDWKMREPYAYLNYFAVPPNGNEIFNRRYYSYDFGDVHYVVLDTMLYESNHEDNHDTHHPDLYDVQVQWLRQDLMANTKKWIVVLMHRDPFQYAFDRSDANRAVGFDDEGVLFMPIFDEFNVDLVLSAHLHSYRNRGHVRNFERDASGPLYILTGIAGDARRPKWKQHPLDVYVAPDRDKNNYMTMTVTPNKLIVKAFLTDGTQLDESVIEK
;
A
#
# COMPACT_ATOMS: atom_id res chain seq x y z
N MET A 1 -40.75 13.52 -21.00
CA MET A 1 -39.42 12.92 -20.75
C MET A 1 -38.82 13.64 -19.56
N ASN A 2 -38.50 12.92 -18.49
CA ASN A 2 -38.12 13.53 -17.20
C ASN A 2 -36.73 14.19 -17.32
N LYS A 3 -36.56 15.44 -16.82
CA LYS A 3 -35.30 16.22 -16.90
C LYS A 3 -34.05 15.39 -16.49
N LYS A 4 -34.20 14.46 -15.53
CA LYS A 4 -33.12 13.54 -15.13
C LYS A 4 -32.70 12.58 -16.25
N ARG A 5 -33.62 12.06 -17.06
CA ARG A 5 -33.28 11.18 -18.21
C ARG A 5 -32.61 11.94 -19.34
N LEU A 6 -32.97 13.20 -19.54
CA LEU A 6 -32.34 14.05 -20.55
C LEU A 6 -30.89 14.37 -20.19
N ILE A 7 -30.61 14.65 -18.93
CA ILE A 7 -29.24 14.94 -18.42
C ILE A 7 -28.36 13.71 -18.54
N ILE A 8 -28.88 12.52 -18.19
CA ILE A 8 -28.13 11.26 -18.31
C ILE A 8 -27.84 10.94 -19.79
N SER A 9 -28.79 11.17 -20.68
CA SER A 9 -28.58 10.98 -22.13
C SER A 9 -27.59 11.98 -22.73
N LEU A 10 -27.57 13.22 -22.29
CA LEU A 10 -26.58 14.22 -22.74
C LEU A 10 -25.17 13.88 -22.26
N LEU A 11 -25.02 13.45 -21.00
CA LEU A 11 -23.73 13.01 -20.47
C LEU A 11 -23.19 11.77 -21.23
N ALA A 12 -24.04 10.81 -21.55
CA ALA A 12 -23.66 9.65 -22.34
C ALA A 12 -23.21 10.02 -23.77
N ILE A 13 -23.86 10.98 -24.41
CA ILE A 13 -23.50 11.44 -25.76
C ILE A 13 -22.18 12.22 -25.76
N ILE A 14 -21.91 13.04 -24.76
CA ILE A 14 -20.63 13.77 -24.60
C ILE A 14 -19.50 12.79 -24.38
N THR A 15 -19.74 11.69 -23.64
CA THR A 15 -18.75 10.64 -23.40
C THR A 15 -18.38 9.88 -24.68
N VAL A 16 -19.34 9.69 -25.60
CA VAL A 16 -19.10 8.93 -26.84
C VAL A 16 -18.38 9.78 -27.90
N VAL A 17 -18.59 11.10 -27.94
CA VAL A 17 -17.98 11.99 -28.95
C VAL A 17 -16.56 12.45 -28.54
N GLY A 18 -16.25 12.52 -27.25
CA GLY A 18 -14.89 12.84 -26.74
C GLY A 18 -13.89 11.69 -26.82
N ALA A 19 -14.36 10.47 -27.09
CA ALA A 19 -13.56 9.23 -26.94
C ALA A 19 -12.62 8.92 -28.13
N THR A 20 -12.58 9.69 -29.20
CA THR A 20 -11.85 9.33 -30.42
C THR A 20 -10.52 10.04 -30.64
N VAL A 21 -10.12 11.05 -29.91
CA VAL A 21 -8.91 11.84 -30.21
C VAL A 21 -8.05 12.22 -28.98
N GLY A 22 -8.02 11.53 -27.92
CA GLY A 22 -7.13 11.90 -26.78
C GLY A 22 -7.24 11.02 -25.55
N SER A 23 -7.64 9.81 -25.72
CA SER A 23 -8.41 9.07 -24.73
C SER A 23 -7.64 8.29 -23.68
N TYR A 24 -6.34 8.27 -23.64
CA TYR A 24 -5.62 7.46 -22.64
C TYR A 24 -5.19 8.25 -21.39
N VAL A 25 -4.83 9.50 -21.52
CA VAL A 25 -4.40 10.36 -20.39
C VAL A 25 -5.58 10.88 -19.56
N TYR A 26 -6.76 11.02 -20.16
CA TYR A 26 -7.96 11.56 -19.49
C TYR A 26 -8.99 10.53 -19.05
N ARG A 27 -8.76 9.25 -19.31
CA ARG A 27 -9.73 8.19 -19.01
C ARG A 27 -10.01 8.12 -17.51
N ASP A 28 -8.96 8.11 -16.72
CA ASP A 28 -9.04 7.94 -15.28
C ASP A 28 -9.65 9.19 -14.61
N ALA A 29 -9.32 10.39 -15.12
CA ALA A 29 -9.96 11.65 -14.68
C ALA A 29 -11.46 11.69 -15.00
N ILE A 30 -11.88 11.12 -16.12
CA ILE A 30 -13.29 11.04 -16.50
C ILE A 30 -14.01 10.01 -15.61
N TYR A 31 -13.39 8.86 -15.32
CA TYR A 31 -13.99 7.84 -14.46
C TYR A 31 -14.14 8.32 -13.02
N SER A 32 -13.14 8.98 -12.44
CA SER A 32 -13.25 9.54 -11.08
C SER A 32 -14.31 10.63 -10.97
N ARG A 33 -14.43 11.50 -11.99
CA ARG A 33 -15.52 12.49 -12.07
C ARG A 33 -16.89 11.85 -12.24
N ILE A 34 -17.01 10.78 -13.06
CA ILE A 34 -18.26 10.05 -13.23
C ILE A 34 -18.63 9.33 -11.96
N ALA A 35 -17.71 8.66 -11.28
CA ALA A 35 -17.93 7.98 -10.01
C ALA A 35 -18.36 8.97 -8.91
N ARG A 36 -17.69 10.12 -8.80
CA ARG A 36 -18.07 11.21 -7.90
C ARG A 36 -19.48 11.74 -8.20
N THR A 37 -19.79 12.00 -9.47
CA THR A 37 -21.12 12.49 -9.89
C THR A 37 -22.17 11.42 -9.64
N ALA A 38 -21.88 10.15 -9.89
CA ALA A 38 -22.78 9.04 -9.61
C ALA A 38 -23.03 8.86 -8.11
N ALA A 39 -22.01 8.97 -7.28
CA ALA A 39 -22.13 8.91 -5.82
C ALA A 39 -22.98 10.07 -5.28
N VAL A 40 -22.76 11.30 -5.77
CA VAL A 40 -23.56 12.47 -5.41
C VAL A 40 -25.01 12.36 -5.91
N VAL A 41 -25.22 11.84 -7.13
CA VAL A 41 -26.57 11.72 -7.74
C VAL A 41 -27.36 10.55 -7.17
N SER A 42 -26.68 9.45 -6.78
CA SER A 42 -27.34 8.27 -6.20
C SER A 42 -27.78 8.46 -4.75
N GLY A 43 -27.29 9.52 -4.09
CA GLY A 43 -27.51 9.69 -2.64
C GLY A 43 -26.95 8.51 -1.83
N GLN A 44 -26.08 7.72 -2.43
CA GLN A 44 -25.28 6.72 -1.75
C GLN A 44 -24.15 7.44 -0.99
N GLU A 45 -24.50 8.28 -0.03
CA GLU A 45 -23.75 8.21 1.22
C GLU A 45 -23.77 6.73 1.57
N ILE A 46 -22.62 6.10 1.62
CA ILE A 46 -22.51 4.83 2.34
C ILE A 46 -23.01 5.20 3.73
N LYS A 47 -24.28 4.87 4.03
CA LYS A 47 -24.78 5.01 5.40
C LYS A 47 -23.74 4.29 6.22
N PRO A 48 -23.07 4.98 7.15
CA PRO A 48 -22.20 4.29 8.08
C PRO A 48 -23.01 3.14 8.63
N LEU A 49 -22.42 1.96 8.71
CA LEU A 49 -23.00 0.88 9.49
C LEU A 49 -23.23 1.48 10.88
N LEU A 50 -24.49 1.67 11.22
CA LEU A 50 -24.98 2.61 12.23
C LEU A 50 -24.58 2.27 13.68
N ASP A 51 -23.72 1.28 13.95
CA ASP A 51 -23.54 0.72 15.27
C ASP A 51 -22.15 0.78 15.90
N SER A 52 -21.13 1.31 15.23
CA SER A 52 -19.87 1.58 15.93
C SER A 52 -19.40 3.00 15.69
N GLU A 53 -19.26 3.77 16.74
CA GLU A 53 -18.62 5.08 16.73
C GLU A 53 -17.15 4.98 16.28
N SER A 54 -16.56 3.78 16.40
CA SER A 54 -15.20 3.45 15.95
C SER A 54 -15.22 2.74 14.62
N ARG A 55 -14.66 3.37 13.58
CA ARG A 55 -14.62 2.84 12.21
C ARG A 55 -13.18 2.63 11.74
N TYR A 56 -13.03 1.80 10.74
CA TYR A 56 -11.73 1.58 10.06
C TYR A 56 -10.61 1.21 11.05
N ILE A 57 -10.95 0.38 12.05
CA ILE A 57 -9.98 -0.12 13.01
C ILE A 57 -8.93 -0.93 12.27
N ARG A 58 -7.66 -0.58 12.47
CA ARG A 58 -6.54 -1.21 11.78
C ARG A 58 -5.29 -1.24 12.64
N GLN A 59 -4.53 -2.29 12.47
CA GLN A 59 -3.18 -2.40 12.98
C GLN A 59 -2.21 -1.90 11.91
N ILE A 60 -1.26 -1.07 12.32
CA ILE A 60 -0.15 -0.60 11.48
C ILE A 60 1.14 -1.16 12.09
N VAL A 61 2.09 -1.51 11.24
CA VAL A 61 3.41 -1.95 11.70
C VAL A 61 4.06 -0.88 12.59
N ALA A 62 4.72 -1.30 13.64
CA ALA A 62 5.61 -0.47 14.45
C ALA A 62 7.07 -0.76 14.05
N GLN A 63 8.02 0.01 14.53
CA GLN A 63 9.44 -0.19 14.21
C GLN A 63 9.94 -1.59 14.59
N ASP A 64 9.55 -2.09 15.75
CA ASP A 64 9.75 -3.48 16.18
C ASP A 64 8.39 -4.13 16.48
N ASN A 65 7.94 -5.01 15.61
CA ASN A 65 6.65 -5.68 15.72
C ASN A 65 6.66 -6.87 16.68
N SER A 66 7.80 -7.21 17.27
CA SER A 66 7.89 -8.23 18.34
C SER A 66 7.47 -7.68 19.70
N THR A 67 7.63 -6.37 19.93
CA THR A 67 7.38 -5.72 21.23
C THR A 67 6.42 -4.55 21.15
N SER A 68 5.97 -4.16 19.95
CA SER A 68 5.08 -3.02 19.77
C SER A 68 4.10 -3.18 18.60
N ARG A 69 3.01 -2.40 18.63
CA ARG A 69 2.00 -2.34 17.57
C ARG A 69 1.26 -1.01 17.61
N THR A 70 1.14 -0.35 16.46
CA THR A 70 0.30 0.84 16.32
C THR A 70 -1.12 0.45 15.96
N ILE A 71 -2.10 1.00 16.69
CA ILE A 71 -3.53 0.82 16.44
C ILE A 71 -4.10 2.18 16.04
N MET A 72 -4.87 2.18 14.96
CA MET A 72 -5.58 3.35 14.47
C MET A 72 -7.06 3.04 14.24
N TRP A 73 -7.89 4.07 14.40
CA TRP A 73 -9.30 4.04 14.00
C TRP A 73 -9.79 5.45 13.69
N GLN A 74 -11.01 5.55 13.21
CA GLN A 74 -11.65 6.82 12.90
C GLN A 74 -13.03 6.92 13.56
N SER A 75 -13.47 8.16 13.79
CA SER A 75 -14.83 8.48 14.24
C SER A 75 -15.35 9.72 13.50
N ASP A 76 -16.66 9.97 13.61
CA ASP A 76 -17.29 11.16 13.03
C ASP A 76 -17.19 12.38 13.95
N ASN A 77 -16.89 12.17 15.24
CA ASN A 77 -16.80 13.21 16.24
C ASN A 77 -15.47 13.15 16.99
N SER A 78 -15.07 14.29 17.55
CA SER A 78 -13.94 14.35 18.48
C SER A 78 -14.23 13.53 19.74
N GLU A 79 -13.27 12.71 20.14
CA GLU A 79 -13.36 11.84 21.31
C GLU A 79 -12.09 12.00 22.16
N ALA A 80 -12.07 13.07 22.95
CA ALA A 80 -10.89 13.47 23.73
C ALA A 80 -10.39 12.40 24.72
N ASP A 81 -11.24 11.44 25.10
CA ASP A 81 -10.96 10.30 25.97
C ASP A 81 -10.90 8.96 25.21
N ALA A 82 -10.47 9.01 23.95
CA ALA A 82 -10.23 7.82 23.14
C ALA A 82 -9.17 6.93 23.78
N VAL A 83 -9.44 5.62 23.84
CA VAL A 83 -8.59 4.65 24.52
C VAL A 83 -8.49 3.33 23.75
N ILE A 84 -7.38 2.61 24.01
CA ILE A 84 -7.21 1.20 23.69
C ILE A 84 -7.20 0.41 24.99
N GLU A 85 -8.01 -0.62 25.07
CA GLU A 85 -7.89 -1.67 26.08
C GLU A 85 -7.28 -2.90 25.45
N TYR A 86 -6.32 -3.53 26.13
CA TYR A 86 -5.68 -4.76 25.65
C TYR A 86 -5.34 -5.71 26.79
N ARG A 87 -5.21 -6.98 26.46
CA ARG A 87 -4.89 -8.07 27.41
C ARG A 87 -4.21 -9.23 26.70
N LEU A 88 -3.57 -10.12 27.43
CA LEU A 88 -3.23 -11.44 26.91
C LEU A 88 -4.51 -12.17 26.50
N GLU A 89 -4.45 -12.95 25.42
CA GLU A 89 -5.61 -13.71 24.92
C GLU A 89 -6.22 -14.56 26.05
N GLY A 90 -7.52 -14.37 26.29
CA GLY A 90 -8.27 -15.08 27.32
C GLY A 90 -8.00 -14.61 28.77
N ALA A 91 -7.16 -13.61 29.01
CA ALA A 91 -6.94 -13.10 30.37
C ALA A 91 -8.08 -12.18 30.81
N GLU A 92 -8.40 -12.18 32.12
CA GLU A 92 -9.42 -11.28 32.68
C GLU A 92 -8.89 -9.84 32.85
N LYS A 93 -7.59 -9.71 33.21
CA LYS A 93 -6.98 -8.41 33.49
C LYS A 93 -6.68 -7.66 32.20
N THR A 94 -7.23 -6.48 32.05
CA THR A 94 -6.98 -5.54 30.97
C THR A 94 -6.00 -4.44 31.39
N GLN A 95 -5.32 -3.88 30.41
CA GLN A 95 -4.56 -2.64 30.47
C GLN A 95 -5.22 -1.63 29.54
N THR A 96 -5.11 -0.33 29.87
CA THR A 96 -5.70 0.74 29.07
C THR A 96 -4.65 1.79 28.81
N ILE A 97 -4.58 2.27 27.56
CA ILE A 97 -3.77 3.44 27.17
C ILE A 97 -4.66 4.46 26.46
N GLY A 98 -4.33 5.74 26.62
CA GLY A 98 -4.96 6.82 25.88
C GLY A 98 -4.51 6.85 24.43
N ALA A 99 -5.37 7.31 23.54
CA ALA A 99 -5.06 7.55 22.15
C ALA A 99 -5.11 9.04 21.82
N THR A 100 -4.45 9.43 20.72
CA THR A 100 -4.60 10.79 20.18
C THR A 100 -6.00 10.99 19.61
N ASP A 101 -6.42 12.24 19.48
CA ASP A 101 -7.64 12.67 18.79
C ASP A 101 -7.30 13.82 17.86
N LYS A 102 -7.30 13.58 16.56
CA LYS A 102 -6.88 14.54 15.54
C LYS A 102 -7.92 14.67 14.44
N ALA A 103 -8.48 15.88 14.29
CA ALA A 103 -9.33 16.18 13.13
C ALA A 103 -8.51 16.20 11.86
N PHE A 104 -9.02 15.56 10.81
CA PHE A 104 -8.49 15.61 9.46
C PHE A 104 -9.61 15.93 8.48
N THR A 105 -9.41 16.97 7.67
CA THR A 105 -10.38 17.44 6.67
C THR A 105 -9.74 17.39 5.30
N ASP A 106 -10.38 16.69 4.37
CA ASP A 106 -10.00 16.63 2.97
C ASP A 106 -11.25 16.37 2.10
N ASP A 107 -11.26 16.82 0.84
CA ASP A 107 -12.42 16.71 -0.08
C ASP A 107 -13.76 17.14 0.58
N GLY A 108 -13.73 18.20 1.38
CA GLY A 108 -14.91 18.70 2.10
C GLY A 108 -15.48 17.74 3.16
N SER A 109 -14.76 16.68 3.51
CA SER A 109 -15.14 15.68 4.50
C SER A 109 -14.19 15.72 5.69
N THR A 110 -14.75 15.77 6.92
CA THR A 110 -13.97 15.72 8.16
C THR A 110 -14.14 14.37 8.83
N THR A 111 -13.04 13.81 9.31
CA THR A 111 -13.00 12.62 10.17
C THR A 111 -12.05 12.89 11.34
N TYR A 112 -12.26 12.22 12.45
CA TYR A 112 -11.34 12.26 13.59
C TYR A 112 -10.55 10.97 13.60
N ILE A 113 -9.22 11.10 13.66
CA ILE A 113 -8.25 9.99 13.60
C ILE A 113 -7.69 9.79 14.99
N HIS A 114 -7.78 8.56 15.46
CA HIS A 114 -7.24 8.12 16.73
C HIS A 114 -6.06 7.21 16.48
N GLU A 115 -5.01 7.38 17.26
CA GLU A 115 -3.75 6.65 17.12
C GLU A 115 -3.15 6.40 18.50
N ALA A 116 -2.72 5.17 18.76
CA ALA A 116 -1.87 4.85 19.88
C ALA A 116 -0.98 3.64 19.56
N THR A 117 0.24 3.65 20.09
CA THR A 117 1.18 2.54 19.96
C THR A 117 1.29 1.78 21.26
N LEU A 118 0.92 0.51 21.25
CA LEU A 118 1.19 -0.45 22.32
C LEU A 118 2.69 -0.76 22.31
N THR A 119 3.33 -0.67 23.46
CA THR A 119 4.77 -0.95 23.66
C THR A 119 4.98 -1.91 24.82
N GLY A 120 6.17 -2.52 24.90
CA GLY A 120 6.50 -3.47 25.97
C GLY A 120 5.71 -4.79 25.90
N LEU A 121 5.21 -5.13 24.71
CA LEU A 121 4.58 -6.43 24.45
C LEU A 121 5.63 -7.53 24.49
N THR A 122 5.19 -8.76 24.81
CA THR A 122 6.04 -9.95 24.77
C THR A 122 6.11 -10.49 23.34
N PRO A 123 7.28 -10.84 22.81
CA PRO A 123 7.41 -11.45 21.49
C PRO A 123 6.64 -12.77 21.35
N ASN A 124 6.20 -13.08 20.12
CA ASN A 124 5.51 -14.32 19.77
C ASN A 124 4.33 -14.65 20.71
N THR A 125 3.54 -13.63 21.03
CA THR A 125 2.47 -13.71 22.03
C THR A 125 1.16 -13.20 21.45
N LYS A 126 0.07 -13.87 21.82
CA LYS A 126 -1.28 -13.49 21.41
C LYS A 126 -1.91 -12.59 22.45
N TYR A 127 -2.41 -11.47 21.98
CA TYR A 127 -3.18 -10.48 22.71
C TYR A 127 -4.55 -10.30 22.06
N GLU A 128 -5.46 -9.72 22.81
CA GLU A 128 -6.71 -9.16 22.34
C GLU A 128 -6.72 -7.66 22.66
N TYR A 129 -7.27 -6.86 21.77
CA TYR A 129 -7.47 -5.43 22.02
C TYR A 129 -8.84 -5.00 21.52
N ARG A 130 -9.31 -3.88 22.07
CA ARG A 130 -10.49 -3.15 21.60
C ARG A 130 -10.26 -1.66 21.74
N VAL A 131 -10.98 -0.86 20.97
CA VAL A 131 -10.90 0.59 20.98
C VAL A 131 -12.22 1.19 21.47
N GLY A 132 -12.20 2.41 21.92
CA GLY A 132 -13.42 3.09 22.35
C GLY A 132 -13.17 4.39 23.09
N TYR A 133 -14.18 4.87 23.81
CA TYR A 133 -14.19 6.17 24.46
C TYR A 133 -14.77 6.06 25.86
N GLY A 134 -14.32 6.96 26.76
CA GLY A 134 -14.81 7.02 28.11
C GLY A 134 -14.78 5.67 28.83
N THR A 135 -15.79 5.36 29.63
CA THR A 135 -15.85 4.13 30.41
C THR A 135 -16.63 2.99 29.71
N ASP A 136 -17.59 3.31 28.85
CA ASP A 136 -18.65 2.35 28.49
C ASP A 136 -18.71 2.02 27.00
N ARG A 137 -18.14 2.86 26.13
CA ARG A 137 -18.20 2.65 24.68
C ARG A 137 -16.97 1.94 24.21
N ARG A 138 -17.13 0.69 23.78
CA ARG A 138 -16.06 -0.19 23.31
C ARG A 138 -16.48 -0.91 22.05
N SER A 139 -15.51 -1.11 21.16
CA SER A 139 -15.65 -2.04 20.03
C SER A 139 -15.66 -3.50 20.51
N ASP A 140 -15.87 -4.43 19.60
CA ASP A 140 -15.54 -5.84 19.81
C ASP A 140 -14.06 -6.02 20.08
N TRP A 141 -13.70 -7.18 20.63
CA TRP A 141 -12.30 -7.61 20.81
C TRP A 141 -11.73 -8.08 19.48
N TYR A 142 -10.52 -7.62 19.15
CA TYR A 142 -9.75 -8.01 17.98
C TYR A 142 -8.45 -8.70 18.42
N ARG A 143 -7.96 -9.60 17.57
CA ARG A 143 -6.70 -10.30 17.82
C ARG A 143 -5.52 -9.39 17.48
N LEU A 144 -4.46 -9.45 18.29
CA LEU A 144 -3.14 -8.91 18.01
C LEU A 144 -2.12 -10.01 18.34
N GLU A 145 -1.28 -10.35 17.37
CA GLU A 145 -0.18 -11.29 17.58
C GLU A 145 1.14 -10.56 17.31
N THR A 146 2.05 -10.63 18.28
CA THR A 146 3.37 -10.03 18.14
C THR A 146 4.28 -10.91 17.30
N ALA A 147 5.17 -10.30 16.51
CA ALA A 147 6.12 -11.03 15.68
C ALA A 147 7.07 -11.92 16.52
N GLY A 148 7.54 -13.01 15.92
CA GLY A 148 8.47 -13.95 16.57
C GLY A 148 8.24 -15.40 16.22
N ALA A 149 7.19 -15.71 15.45
CA ALA A 149 7.03 -17.04 14.87
C ALA A 149 8.14 -17.32 13.85
N SER A 150 8.70 -18.53 13.88
CA SER A 150 9.76 -18.95 12.96
C SER A 150 9.27 -19.18 11.52
N VAL A 151 7.97 -19.38 11.35
CA VAL A 151 7.31 -19.55 10.03
C VAL A 151 6.01 -18.77 10.03
N TYR A 152 5.86 -17.87 9.08
CA TYR A 152 4.64 -17.07 8.89
C TYR A 152 4.46 -16.68 7.43
N ASP A 153 3.24 -16.30 7.08
CA ASP A 153 2.89 -15.84 5.74
C ASP A 153 2.64 -14.33 5.73
N VAL A 154 3.08 -13.68 4.66
CA VAL A 154 2.85 -12.28 4.35
C VAL A 154 1.98 -12.22 3.09
N LEU A 155 0.86 -11.49 3.13
CA LEU A 155 0.10 -11.12 1.94
C LEU A 155 0.66 -9.84 1.34
N ILE A 156 0.82 -9.79 0.02
CA ILE A 156 1.33 -8.63 -0.68
C ILE A 156 0.35 -8.26 -1.79
N TYR A 157 -0.13 -7.03 -1.73
CA TYR A 157 -1.09 -6.48 -2.68
C TYR A 157 -0.42 -5.41 -3.53
N PRO A 158 -0.44 -5.55 -4.86
CA PRO A 158 -0.03 -4.50 -5.78
C PRO A 158 -1.04 -3.35 -5.81
N ASP A 159 -0.89 -2.45 -6.77
CA ASP A 159 -1.74 -1.29 -7.04
C ASP A 159 -3.22 -1.66 -6.96
N SER A 160 -3.95 -1.06 -6.04
CA SER A 160 -5.38 -1.34 -5.80
C SER A 160 -6.30 -0.21 -6.21
N GLN A 161 -5.74 0.86 -6.79
CA GLN A 161 -6.51 1.99 -7.31
C GLN A 161 -7.63 1.54 -8.25
N SER A 162 -8.80 2.10 -8.07
CA SER A 162 -10.00 1.67 -8.78
C SER A 162 -11.01 2.79 -8.91
N GLY A 163 -11.80 2.75 -9.98
CA GLY A 163 -13.07 3.47 -10.07
C GLY A 163 -14.18 2.74 -9.30
N ASP A 164 -14.15 1.41 -9.35
CA ASP A 164 -15.02 0.51 -8.59
C ASP A 164 -14.16 -0.49 -7.80
N TYR A 165 -14.21 -0.41 -6.48
CA TYR A 165 -13.40 -1.23 -5.56
C TYR A 165 -13.94 -2.65 -5.34
N SER A 166 -14.96 -3.10 -6.07
CA SER A 166 -15.53 -4.45 -5.90
C SER A 166 -14.52 -5.56 -6.16
N GLN A 167 -13.66 -5.39 -7.17
CA GLN A 167 -12.57 -6.34 -7.46
C GLN A 167 -11.50 -6.34 -6.36
N TRP A 168 -11.16 -5.18 -5.83
CA TRP A 168 -10.26 -5.05 -4.69
C TRP A 168 -10.82 -5.75 -3.44
N GLU A 169 -12.08 -5.51 -3.11
CA GLU A 169 -12.75 -6.20 -1.99
C GLU A 169 -12.74 -7.72 -2.16
N GLU A 170 -13.04 -8.20 -3.38
CA GLU A 170 -13.00 -9.63 -3.69
C GLU A 170 -11.61 -10.24 -3.50
N ILE A 171 -10.56 -9.54 -3.96
CA ILE A 171 -9.18 -10.04 -3.85
C ILE A 171 -8.73 -10.14 -2.39
N VAL A 172 -9.01 -9.11 -1.57
CA VAL A 172 -8.70 -9.11 -0.15
C VAL A 172 -9.41 -10.26 0.56
N LYS A 173 -10.71 -10.43 0.33
CA LYS A 173 -11.50 -11.49 0.94
C LYS A 173 -11.00 -12.88 0.55
N ASN A 174 -10.76 -13.10 -0.74
CA ASN A 174 -10.36 -14.42 -1.25
C ASN A 174 -8.94 -14.79 -0.83
N SER A 175 -8.00 -13.85 -0.87
CA SER A 175 -6.62 -14.09 -0.46
C SER A 175 -6.50 -14.33 1.05
N ALA A 176 -7.23 -13.56 1.87
CA ALA A 176 -7.28 -13.77 3.32
C ALA A 176 -7.81 -15.17 3.70
N LEU A 177 -8.84 -15.64 3.01
CA LEU A 177 -9.39 -17.00 3.22
C LEU A 177 -8.40 -18.11 2.81
N ARG A 178 -7.60 -17.88 1.75
CA ARG A 178 -6.63 -18.86 1.26
C ARG A 178 -5.32 -18.85 2.05
N THR A 179 -5.02 -17.76 2.78
CA THR A 179 -3.78 -17.61 3.54
C THR A 179 -4.09 -17.38 5.03
N PRO A 180 -4.62 -18.40 5.74
CA PRO A 180 -5.10 -18.25 7.13
C PRO A 180 -3.99 -17.99 8.16
N ARG A 181 -2.72 -18.18 7.79
CA ARG A 181 -1.56 -17.89 8.65
C ARG A 181 -0.96 -16.51 8.36
N THR A 182 -1.69 -15.63 7.69
CA THR A 182 -1.22 -14.26 7.43
C THR A 182 -0.93 -13.54 8.74
N ALA A 183 0.34 -13.17 8.93
CA ALA A 183 0.81 -12.45 10.10
C ALA A 183 1.09 -10.95 9.79
N LEU A 184 1.25 -10.63 8.52
CA LEU A 184 1.50 -9.28 7.99
C LEU A 184 0.86 -9.16 6.61
N TYR A 185 0.31 -8.00 6.28
CA TYR A 185 0.01 -7.70 4.88
C TYR A 185 0.61 -6.37 4.45
N ILE A 186 0.99 -6.30 3.18
CA ILE A 186 1.69 -5.18 2.56
C ILE A 186 0.85 -4.68 1.38
N SER A 187 0.71 -3.37 1.25
CA SER A 187 0.13 -2.73 0.07
C SER A 187 1.16 -1.83 -0.59
N MET A 188 1.39 -2.03 -1.90
CA MET A 188 2.55 -1.54 -2.64
C MET A 188 2.39 -0.12 -3.21
N GLY A 189 1.48 0.69 -2.66
CA GLY A 189 1.17 2.04 -3.15
C GLY A 189 0.04 2.04 -4.16
N ASP A 190 -0.35 3.23 -4.61
CA ASP A 190 -1.52 3.43 -5.46
C ASP A 190 -2.76 2.72 -4.89
N LEU A 191 -3.04 3.02 -3.60
CA LEU A 191 -4.14 2.43 -2.83
C LEU A 191 -5.48 2.90 -3.37
N VAL A 192 -5.54 4.20 -3.67
CA VAL A 192 -6.70 4.90 -4.23
C VAL A 192 -6.35 5.48 -5.60
N ASP A 193 -7.35 5.74 -6.42
CA ASP A 193 -7.17 6.36 -7.73
C ASP A 193 -6.87 7.86 -7.62
N ASN A 194 -7.27 8.50 -6.52
CA ASN A 194 -6.99 9.90 -6.25
C ASN A 194 -6.87 10.19 -4.74
N GLY A 195 -5.68 10.62 -4.33
CA GLY A 195 -5.31 10.81 -2.92
C GLY A 195 -6.12 11.87 -2.16
N GLU A 196 -6.77 12.83 -2.86
CA GLU A 196 -7.68 13.77 -2.24
C GLU A 196 -9.10 13.21 -2.03
N HIS A 197 -9.46 12.14 -2.75
CA HIS A 197 -10.84 11.69 -2.83
C HIS A 197 -11.29 10.92 -1.58
N ALA A 198 -11.94 11.59 -0.64
CA ALA A 198 -12.38 11.02 0.64
C ALA A 198 -13.29 9.78 0.50
N TYR A 199 -14.11 9.70 -0.56
CA TYR A 199 -14.95 8.52 -0.82
C TYR A 199 -14.11 7.29 -1.16
N GLN A 200 -13.06 7.43 -2.00
CA GLN A 200 -12.19 6.31 -2.36
C GLN A 200 -11.44 5.78 -1.15
N TRP A 201 -10.94 6.64 -0.28
CA TRP A 201 -10.31 6.24 0.99
C TRP A 201 -11.26 5.46 1.89
N ARG A 202 -12.49 5.94 2.06
CA ARG A 202 -13.50 5.21 2.85
C ARG A 202 -13.80 3.84 2.27
N THR A 203 -13.90 3.73 0.94
CA THR A 203 -14.17 2.48 0.25
C THR A 203 -12.99 1.53 0.36
N TRP A 204 -11.78 2.02 0.17
CA TRP A 204 -10.56 1.23 0.34
C TRP A 204 -10.42 0.69 1.76
N LEU A 205 -10.59 1.54 2.78
CA LEU A 205 -10.54 1.14 4.19
C LEU A 205 -11.63 0.13 4.56
N ASN A 206 -12.81 0.21 3.94
CA ASN A 206 -13.85 -0.82 4.11
C ASN A 206 -13.44 -2.16 3.50
N SER A 207 -12.82 -2.15 2.32
CA SER A 207 -12.43 -3.37 1.61
C SER A 207 -11.39 -4.19 2.36
N ILE A 208 -10.51 -3.56 3.14
CA ILE A 208 -9.49 -4.26 3.94
C ILE A 208 -9.99 -4.80 5.28
N ARG A 209 -11.25 -4.55 5.67
CA ARG A 209 -11.81 -5.01 6.96
C ARG A 209 -11.59 -6.49 7.29
N PRO A 210 -11.59 -7.44 6.32
CA PRO A 210 -11.29 -8.84 6.63
C PRO A 210 -9.93 -9.05 7.32
N LEU A 211 -8.99 -8.14 7.14
CA LEU A 211 -7.63 -8.21 7.68
C LEU A 211 -7.36 -7.13 8.73
N SER A 212 -7.79 -5.88 8.49
CA SER A 212 -7.22 -4.67 9.08
C SER A 212 -7.19 -4.63 10.60
N ALA A 213 -8.22 -5.13 11.27
CA ALA A 213 -8.28 -5.12 12.73
C ALA A 213 -7.46 -6.26 13.38
N ASN A 214 -7.09 -7.31 12.64
CA ASN A 214 -6.47 -8.52 13.19
C ASN A 214 -5.05 -8.79 12.69
N VAL A 215 -4.63 -8.13 11.60
CA VAL A 215 -3.32 -8.32 10.97
C VAL A 215 -2.71 -6.95 10.72
N PRO A 216 -1.42 -6.72 11.03
CA PRO A 216 -0.77 -5.44 10.75
C PRO A 216 -0.57 -5.20 9.27
N LEU A 217 -0.69 -3.92 8.90
CA LEU A 217 -0.49 -3.37 7.57
C LEU A 217 0.81 -2.59 7.50
N ALA A 218 1.59 -2.81 6.45
CA ALA A 218 2.60 -1.89 5.94
C ALA A 218 2.16 -1.35 4.58
N THR A 219 2.39 -0.06 4.33
CA THR A 219 2.01 0.60 3.07
C THR A 219 3.18 1.31 2.45
N THR A 220 3.27 1.27 1.12
CA THR A 220 4.17 2.09 0.33
C THR A 220 3.40 3.30 -0.22
N LEU A 221 4.06 4.44 -0.37
CA LEU A 221 3.48 5.61 -1.03
C LEU A 221 3.57 5.44 -2.55
N GLY A 222 2.45 5.59 -3.26
CA GLY A 222 2.38 5.64 -4.72
C GLY A 222 2.09 7.05 -5.23
N ASN A 223 2.10 7.26 -6.55
CA ASN A 223 1.83 8.57 -7.13
C ASN A 223 0.36 8.96 -7.03
N HIS A 224 -0.56 8.01 -7.00
CA HIS A 224 -1.99 8.30 -6.91
C HIS A 224 -2.38 8.87 -5.54
N GLU A 225 -1.64 8.60 -4.48
CA GLU A 225 -1.81 9.22 -3.17
C GLU A 225 -1.53 10.73 -3.19
N MET A 226 -0.78 11.21 -4.17
CA MET A 226 -0.36 12.62 -4.30
C MET A 226 -1.26 13.45 -5.22
N TYR A 227 -2.28 12.89 -5.84
CA TYR A 227 -3.14 13.66 -6.75
C TYR A 227 -4.28 14.36 -6.04
N THR A 228 -4.50 15.64 -6.45
CA THR A 228 -5.74 16.38 -6.17
C THR A 228 -6.87 15.89 -7.08
N LEU A 229 -8.11 16.30 -6.77
CA LEU A 229 -9.27 16.01 -7.62
C LEU A 229 -9.14 16.56 -9.04
N ASP A 230 -8.27 17.55 -9.25
CA ASP A 230 -7.93 18.12 -10.57
C ASP A 230 -6.65 17.52 -11.18
N TRP A 231 -6.16 16.39 -10.62
CA TRP A 231 -4.97 15.69 -11.08
C TRP A 231 -3.67 16.49 -11.00
N LYS A 232 -3.57 17.39 -10.05
CA LYS A 232 -2.34 18.10 -9.73
C LYS A 232 -1.66 17.42 -8.56
N MET A 233 -0.35 17.41 -8.54
CA MET A 233 0.41 16.88 -7.41
C MET A 233 0.30 17.78 -6.18
N ARG A 234 0.23 17.16 -5.01
CA ARG A 234 0.28 17.77 -3.68
C ARG A 234 0.92 16.82 -2.68
N GLU A 235 1.19 17.30 -1.48
CA GLU A 235 1.54 16.40 -0.38
C GLU A 235 0.45 15.34 -0.16
N PRO A 236 0.83 14.07 0.11
CA PRO A 236 -0.11 12.97 0.30
C PRO A 236 -0.82 13.02 1.66
N TYR A 237 -1.54 14.12 1.93
CA TYR A 237 -2.10 14.41 3.26
C TYR A 237 -2.97 13.28 3.81
N ALA A 238 -3.81 12.66 2.99
CA ALA A 238 -4.66 11.57 3.44
C ALA A 238 -3.83 10.34 3.82
N TYR A 239 -2.86 9.93 3.00
CA TYR A 239 -1.95 8.83 3.31
C TYR A 239 -1.21 9.07 4.63
N LEU A 240 -0.58 10.23 4.80
CA LEU A 240 0.19 10.58 6.00
C LEU A 240 -0.66 10.65 7.28
N ASN A 241 -1.97 10.87 7.16
CA ASN A 241 -2.89 10.88 8.28
C ASN A 241 -3.53 9.50 8.53
N TYR A 242 -3.78 8.69 7.48
CA TYR A 242 -4.45 7.40 7.62
C TYR A 242 -3.50 6.26 7.98
N PHE A 243 -2.19 6.43 7.83
CA PHE A 243 -1.20 5.40 8.15
C PHE A 243 -0.09 5.95 9.04
N ALA A 244 -0.18 5.61 10.32
CA ALA A 244 0.84 5.95 11.31
C ALA A 244 1.99 4.92 11.26
N VAL A 245 2.66 4.84 10.13
CA VAL A 245 3.86 4.00 9.94
C VAL A 245 5.02 4.50 10.79
N PRO A 246 6.06 3.69 11.03
CA PRO A 246 7.20 4.09 11.84
C PRO A 246 7.83 5.42 11.38
N PRO A 247 8.25 6.28 12.31
CA PRO A 247 8.96 7.51 11.96
C PRO A 247 10.37 7.21 11.44
N ASN A 248 10.83 8.00 10.48
CA ASN A 248 12.19 7.90 9.93
C ASN A 248 13.19 8.88 10.58
N GLY A 249 12.77 9.63 11.60
CA GLY A 249 13.59 10.63 12.26
C GLY A 249 13.74 11.96 11.51
N ASN A 250 13.14 12.13 10.35
CA ASN A 250 13.10 13.36 9.59
C ASN A 250 11.73 14.05 9.75
N GLU A 251 11.69 15.31 10.15
CA GLU A 251 10.42 16.03 10.38
C GLU A 251 9.68 16.35 9.08
N ILE A 252 10.41 16.66 8.00
CA ILE A 252 9.83 17.07 6.71
C ILE A 252 9.26 15.84 5.99
N PHE A 253 10.01 14.73 5.98
CA PHE A 253 9.67 13.51 5.24
C PHE A 253 9.13 12.40 6.14
N ASN A 254 8.63 12.76 7.33
CA ASN A 254 8.09 11.79 8.27
C ASN A 254 6.97 10.96 7.65
N ARG A 255 7.03 9.63 7.83
CA ARG A 255 6.07 8.64 7.29
C ARG A 255 6.05 8.48 5.76
N ARG A 256 6.92 9.16 5.01
CA ARG A 256 7.03 8.98 3.55
C ARG A 256 7.86 7.75 3.20
N TYR A 257 8.95 7.54 3.92
CA TYR A 257 9.79 6.33 3.88
C TYR A 257 10.10 5.89 5.31
N TYR A 258 10.33 4.62 5.52
CA TYR A 258 10.54 4.06 6.86
C TYR A 258 11.09 2.64 6.79
N SER A 259 11.52 2.10 7.92
CA SER A 259 11.84 0.68 8.09
C SER A 259 11.13 0.08 9.28
N TYR A 260 11.00 -1.22 9.28
CA TYR A 260 10.44 -1.96 10.41
C TYR A 260 10.94 -3.40 10.41
N ASP A 261 10.98 -3.98 11.60
CA ASP A 261 11.31 -5.39 11.81
C ASP A 261 10.05 -6.22 12.03
N PHE A 262 9.97 -7.35 11.33
CA PHE A 262 8.95 -8.36 11.57
C PHE A 262 9.58 -9.76 11.55
N GLY A 263 9.68 -10.41 12.72
CA GLY A 263 10.44 -11.65 12.87
C GLY A 263 11.92 -11.46 12.49
N ASP A 264 12.42 -12.31 11.61
CA ASP A 264 13.80 -12.28 11.12
C ASP A 264 13.99 -11.42 9.85
N VAL A 265 12.99 -10.63 9.47
CA VAL A 265 13.02 -9.78 8.30
C VAL A 265 13.07 -8.32 8.69
N HIS A 266 14.02 -7.60 8.11
CA HIS A 266 14.07 -6.14 8.08
C HIS A 266 13.44 -5.65 6.78
N TYR A 267 12.37 -4.90 6.90
CA TYR A 267 11.67 -4.30 5.77
C TYR A 267 12.04 -2.83 5.66
N VAL A 268 12.42 -2.43 4.46
CA VAL A 268 12.70 -1.03 4.11
C VAL A 268 11.64 -0.58 3.11
N VAL A 269 10.96 0.51 3.42
CA VAL A 269 9.96 1.13 2.54
C VAL A 269 10.49 2.45 2.03
N LEU A 270 10.63 2.58 0.71
CA LEU A 270 11.18 3.77 0.06
C LEU A 270 10.07 4.61 -0.59
N ASP A 271 10.22 5.92 -0.48
CA ASP A 271 9.46 6.88 -1.27
C ASP A 271 10.17 7.10 -2.62
N THR A 272 9.49 6.74 -3.69
CA THR A 272 9.97 6.87 -5.07
C THR A 272 9.21 7.94 -5.87
N MET A 273 8.53 8.88 -5.17
CA MET A 273 7.64 9.86 -5.78
C MET A 273 8.30 11.22 -6.02
N LEU A 274 9.55 11.24 -6.43
CA LEU A 274 10.29 12.48 -6.66
C LEU A 274 10.07 13.13 -8.01
N TYR A 275 9.87 12.33 -9.04
CA TYR A 275 9.72 12.84 -10.39
C TYR A 275 8.52 12.18 -11.06
N GLU A 276 7.44 12.93 -11.29
CA GLU A 276 6.56 12.63 -12.40
C GLU A 276 7.04 13.37 -13.63
N SER A 277 7.79 12.69 -14.47
CA SER A 277 8.41 13.23 -15.69
C SER A 277 7.45 13.47 -16.85
N ASN A 278 6.12 13.38 -16.66
CA ASN A 278 5.17 13.44 -17.76
C ASN A 278 4.66 14.85 -18.10
N HIS A 279 5.05 15.87 -17.35
CA HIS A 279 4.80 17.26 -17.70
C HIS A 279 6.08 18.05 -17.49
N GLU A 280 6.54 18.71 -18.54
CA GLU A 280 7.74 19.54 -18.58
C GLU A 280 7.80 20.64 -17.49
N ASP A 281 6.71 20.84 -16.76
CA ASP A 281 6.54 21.86 -15.71
C ASP A 281 6.40 21.31 -14.28
N ASN A 282 6.39 20.00 -14.07
CA ASN A 282 6.17 19.37 -12.75
C ASN A 282 7.42 18.67 -12.23
N HIS A 283 8.48 19.41 -12.02
CA HIS A 283 9.44 19.01 -10.99
C HIS A 283 8.76 19.21 -9.65
N ASP A 284 8.78 18.18 -8.77
CA ASP A 284 8.43 18.40 -7.38
C ASP A 284 9.47 19.35 -6.77
N THR A 285 9.20 20.64 -6.93
CA THR A 285 10.04 21.70 -6.38
C THR A 285 9.86 21.84 -4.87
N HIS A 286 8.92 21.11 -4.27
CA HIS A 286 8.64 21.21 -2.85
C HIS A 286 9.72 20.52 -1.98
N HIS A 287 10.36 19.47 -2.50
CA HIS A 287 11.35 18.72 -1.73
C HIS A 287 12.53 18.20 -2.57
N PRO A 288 13.37 19.09 -3.13
CA PRO A 288 14.49 18.68 -3.99
C PRO A 288 15.51 17.77 -3.27
N ASP A 289 15.55 17.80 -1.95
CA ASP A 289 16.54 17.07 -1.14
C ASP A 289 16.07 15.67 -0.71
N LEU A 290 14.85 15.25 -1.05
CA LEU A 290 14.28 13.98 -0.56
C LEU A 290 15.21 12.80 -0.88
N TYR A 291 15.75 12.68 -2.09
CA TYR A 291 16.61 11.57 -2.46
C TYR A 291 17.92 11.57 -1.68
N ASP A 292 18.58 12.69 -1.56
CA ASP A 292 19.84 12.79 -0.82
C ASP A 292 19.65 12.42 0.64
N VAL A 293 18.59 12.94 1.26
CA VAL A 293 18.22 12.64 2.65
C VAL A 293 17.84 11.17 2.81
N GLN A 294 17.04 10.63 1.89
CA GLN A 294 16.60 9.23 1.94
C GLN A 294 17.75 8.25 1.71
N VAL A 295 18.68 8.54 0.79
CA VAL A 295 19.88 7.72 0.56
C VAL A 295 20.77 7.67 1.80
N GLN A 296 21.00 8.81 2.47
CA GLN A 296 21.78 8.85 3.71
C GLN A 296 21.10 8.03 4.81
N TRP A 297 19.79 8.19 4.97
CA TRP A 297 19.00 7.43 5.93
C TRP A 297 19.05 5.92 5.60
N LEU A 298 18.84 5.52 4.34
CA LEU A 298 18.85 4.13 3.89
C LEU A 298 20.17 3.43 4.23
N ARG A 299 21.30 4.10 3.97
CA ARG A 299 22.62 3.55 4.31
C ARG A 299 22.81 3.36 5.80
N GLN A 300 22.35 4.33 6.63
CA GLN A 300 22.43 4.23 8.08
C GLN A 300 21.54 3.11 8.62
N ASP A 301 20.35 2.99 8.09
CA ASP A 301 19.37 1.99 8.45
C ASP A 301 19.89 0.56 8.14
N LEU A 302 20.36 0.34 6.90
CA LEU A 302 20.94 -0.94 6.49
C LEU A 302 22.23 -1.28 7.24
N MET A 303 23.08 -0.31 7.60
CA MET A 303 24.26 -0.54 8.44
C MET A 303 23.88 -0.96 9.86
N ALA A 304 22.76 -0.48 10.38
CA ALA A 304 22.29 -0.82 11.72
C ALA A 304 21.51 -2.15 11.75
N ASN A 305 21.15 -2.70 10.60
CA ASN A 305 20.35 -3.93 10.51
C ASN A 305 21.07 -5.14 11.11
N THR A 306 20.33 -5.90 11.92
CA THR A 306 20.79 -7.16 12.53
C THR A 306 19.95 -8.36 12.12
N LYS A 307 18.92 -8.16 11.28
CA LYS A 307 18.04 -9.25 10.81
C LYS A 307 18.69 -10.04 9.69
N LYS A 308 18.29 -11.29 9.59
CA LYS A 308 18.80 -12.21 8.57
C LYS A 308 18.42 -11.80 7.15
N TRP A 309 17.16 -11.39 6.97
CA TRP A 309 16.57 -11.05 5.68
C TRP A 309 16.36 -9.55 5.53
N ILE A 310 16.63 -9.04 4.35
CA ILE A 310 16.37 -7.64 3.99
C ILE A 310 15.42 -7.63 2.79
N VAL A 311 14.25 -7.02 2.97
CA VAL A 311 13.24 -6.85 1.92
C VAL A 311 12.98 -5.37 1.70
N VAL A 312 13.15 -4.90 0.47
CA VAL A 312 12.88 -3.52 0.07
C VAL A 312 11.54 -3.44 -0.66
N LEU A 313 10.74 -2.47 -0.27
CA LEU A 313 9.45 -2.14 -0.85
C LEU A 313 9.54 -0.76 -1.47
N MET A 314 9.25 -0.62 -2.74
CA MET A 314 9.24 0.66 -3.45
C MET A 314 8.11 0.67 -4.46
N HIS A 315 7.48 1.83 -4.69
CA HIS A 315 6.35 1.86 -5.61
C HIS A 315 6.81 1.81 -7.06
N ARG A 316 7.68 2.73 -7.50
CA ARG A 316 8.19 2.72 -8.88
C ARG A 316 9.17 1.58 -9.11
N ASP A 317 9.06 0.98 -10.30
CA ASP A 317 9.96 -0.09 -10.72
C ASP A 317 11.35 0.48 -11.05
N PRO A 318 12.46 -0.08 -10.52
CA PRO A 318 13.79 0.38 -10.84
C PRO A 318 14.23 0.09 -12.29
N PHE A 319 13.44 -0.69 -13.03
CA PHE A 319 13.72 -1.03 -14.43
C PHE A 319 12.91 -0.13 -15.37
N GLN A 320 13.57 0.42 -16.39
CA GLN A 320 12.87 1.18 -17.42
C GLN A 320 11.80 0.35 -18.12
N TYR A 321 10.76 1.04 -18.54
CA TYR A 321 9.65 0.45 -19.28
C TYR A 321 9.39 1.21 -20.59
N ALA A 322 8.82 0.51 -21.56
CA ALA A 322 8.42 1.09 -22.83
C ALA A 322 7.15 0.46 -23.36
N PHE A 323 6.33 1.24 -24.04
CA PHE A 323 5.19 0.74 -24.78
C PHE A 323 5.62 -0.02 -26.03
N ASP A 324 4.80 -0.94 -26.52
CA ASP A 324 5.07 -1.66 -27.78
C ASP A 324 5.32 -0.73 -28.98
N ARG A 325 4.77 0.50 -28.94
CA ARG A 325 4.88 1.50 -30.01
C ARG A 325 5.93 2.59 -29.74
N SER A 326 6.59 2.56 -28.59
CA SER A 326 7.58 3.56 -28.22
C SER A 326 8.99 3.17 -28.64
N ASP A 327 9.93 4.11 -28.50
CA ASP A 327 11.33 3.89 -28.82
C ASP A 327 11.87 2.61 -28.18
N ALA A 328 12.49 1.76 -29.01
CA ALA A 328 13.08 0.50 -28.58
C ALA A 328 14.17 0.66 -27.51
N ASN A 329 14.83 1.82 -27.47
CA ASN A 329 15.91 2.09 -26.53
C ASN A 329 15.46 2.27 -25.08
N ARG A 330 14.19 2.63 -24.83
CA ARG A 330 13.65 2.74 -23.45
C ARG A 330 13.32 1.39 -22.79
N ALA A 331 13.34 0.29 -23.52
CA ALA A 331 12.92 -1.02 -23.01
C ALA A 331 14.03 -1.82 -22.33
N VAL A 332 15.23 -1.30 -22.20
CA VAL A 332 16.43 -2.10 -21.86
C VAL A 332 17.31 -1.49 -20.77
N GLY A 333 16.88 -0.39 -20.14
CA GLY A 333 17.67 0.34 -19.16
C GLY A 333 17.09 0.26 -17.74
N PHE A 334 17.58 1.15 -16.91
CA PHE A 334 17.13 1.34 -15.52
C PHE A 334 16.65 2.78 -15.35
N ASP A 335 15.62 2.98 -14.59
CA ASP A 335 15.12 4.32 -14.26
C ASP A 335 16.00 4.99 -13.21
N ASP A 336 15.80 6.26 -12.96
CA ASP A 336 16.60 7.07 -12.03
C ASP A 336 16.61 6.45 -10.63
N GLU A 337 15.49 5.92 -10.17
CA GLU A 337 15.38 5.15 -8.93
C GLU A 337 16.27 3.89 -8.95
N GLY A 338 16.33 3.22 -10.10
CA GLY A 338 17.20 2.05 -10.27
C GLY A 338 18.67 2.42 -10.21
N VAL A 339 19.07 3.46 -10.93
CA VAL A 339 20.47 3.95 -10.93
C VAL A 339 20.88 4.40 -9.53
N LEU A 340 19.96 4.99 -8.76
CA LEU A 340 20.23 5.49 -7.43
C LEU A 340 20.30 4.38 -6.37
N PHE A 341 19.31 3.49 -6.33
CA PHE A 341 19.12 2.57 -5.21
C PHE A 341 19.75 1.19 -5.42
N MET A 342 19.77 0.65 -6.64
CA MET A 342 20.28 -0.71 -6.89
C MET A 342 21.74 -0.91 -6.44
N PRO A 343 22.68 0.06 -6.62
CA PRO A 343 24.04 -0.08 -6.09
C PRO A 343 24.09 -0.19 -4.54
N ILE A 344 23.14 0.46 -3.84
CA ILE A 344 23.04 0.36 -2.38
C ILE A 344 22.49 -1.01 -1.99
N PHE A 345 21.51 -1.53 -2.72
CA PHE A 345 20.98 -2.87 -2.47
C PHE A 345 22.05 -3.95 -2.67
N ASP A 346 22.92 -3.78 -3.68
CA ASP A 346 24.05 -4.67 -3.94
C ASP A 346 25.11 -4.61 -2.83
N GLU A 347 25.43 -3.41 -2.34
CA GLU A 347 26.40 -3.18 -1.28
C GLU A 347 25.96 -3.84 0.04
N PHE A 348 24.69 -3.73 0.40
CA PHE A 348 24.15 -4.28 1.64
C PHE A 348 23.55 -5.68 1.50
N ASN A 349 23.67 -6.33 0.33
CA ASN A 349 23.16 -7.67 0.06
C ASN A 349 21.67 -7.80 0.40
N VAL A 350 20.84 -6.89 -0.10
CA VAL A 350 19.38 -7.00 -0.07
C VAL A 350 18.95 -8.32 -0.71
N ASP A 351 17.94 -8.99 -0.15
CA ASP A 351 17.47 -10.29 -0.64
C ASP A 351 16.38 -10.17 -1.69
N LEU A 352 15.42 -9.30 -1.43
CA LEU A 352 14.22 -9.15 -2.25
C LEU A 352 13.88 -7.67 -2.40
N VAL A 353 13.59 -7.26 -3.62
CA VAL A 353 13.05 -5.94 -3.96
C VAL A 353 11.70 -6.14 -4.62
N LEU A 354 10.66 -5.56 -4.03
CA LEU A 354 9.31 -5.53 -4.58
C LEU A 354 8.99 -4.13 -5.10
N SER A 355 8.49 -4.06 -6.32
CA SER A 355 8.01 -2.83 -6.95
C SER A 355 6.59 -2.97 -7.51
N ALA A 356 5.97 -1.87 -7.93
CA ALA A 356 4.58 -1.77 -8.36
C ALA A 356 4.44 -0.80 -9.56
N HIS A 357 3.39 0.02 -9.61
CA HIS A 357 3.18 1.10 -10.57
C HIS A 357 2.85 0.69 -12.02
N LEU A 358 3.42 -0.38 -12.54
CA LEU A 358 3.25 -0.74 -13.97
C LEU A 358 2.08 -1.70 -14.24
N HIS A 359 1.32 -2.09 -13.22
CA HIS A 359 0.12 -2.94 -13.32
C HIS A 359 0.34 -4.24 -14.11
N SER A 360 1.52 -4.84 -13.96
CA SER A 360 1.90 -6.08 -14.62
C SER A 360 2.77 -6.90 -13.69
N TYR A 361 2.43 -8.16 -13.44
CA TYR A 361 3.31 -9.03 -12.68
C TYR A 361 4.51 -9.45 -13.53
N ARG A 362 5.72 -9.23 -13.01
CA ARG A 362 6.97 -9.62 -13.64
C ARG A 362 7.99 -10.10 -12.62
N ASN A 363 8.63 -11.21 -12.90
CA ASN A 363 9.81 -11.64 -12.18
C ASN A 363 11.05 -11.27 -13.01
N ARG A 364 11.89 -10.39 -12.45
CA ARG A 364 13.13 -9.94 -13.10
C ARG A 364 14.29 -10.89 -12.79
N GLY A 365 14.08 -11.84 -11.85
CA GLY A 365 15.15 -12.71 -11.33
C GLY A 365 16.18 -11.93 -10.51
N HIS A 366 17.30 -12.58 -10.24
CA HIS A 366 18.40 -11.98 -9.48
C HIS A 366 19.24 -11.07 -10.37
N VAL A 367 19.52 -9.85 -9.89
CA VAL A 367 20.29 -8.82 -10.61
C VAL A 367 21.29 -8.18 -9.66
N ARG A 368 22.55 -8.06 -10.09
CA ARG A 368 23.64 -7.34 -9.41
C ARG A 368 24.43 -6.53 -10.43
N ASN A 369 24.83 -5.33 -10.07
CA ASN A 369 25.55 -4.43 -10.98
C ASN A 369 24.83 -4.25 -12.33
N PHE A 370 23.49 -4.17 -12.29
CA PHE A 370 22.61 -4.02 -13.46
C PHE A 370 22.64 -5.20 -14.45
N GLU A 371 23.16 -6.34 -14.05
CA GLU A 371 23.26 -7.54 -14.88
C GLU A 371 22.64 -8.75 -14.17
N ARG A 372 22.34 -9.79 -14.95
CA ARG A 372 21.89 -11.07 -14.42
C ARG A 372 22.97 -11.70 -13.54
N ASP A 373 22.71 -11.86 -12.25
CA ASP A 373 23.63 -12.46 -11.30
C ASP A 373 22.85 -13.14 -10.14
N ALA A 374 23.08 -14.43 -9.97
CA ALA A 374 22.41 -15.23 -8.94
C ALA A 374 22.74 -14.78 -7.50
N SER A 375 23.82 -14.01 -7.29
CA SER A 375 24.21 -13.49 -5.98
C SER A 375 23.54 -12.15 -5.64
N GLY A 376 22.82 -11.54 -6.60
CA GLY A 376 22.15 -10.25 -6.42
C GLY A 376 20.75 -10.39 -5.79
N PRO A 377 20.15 -9.27 -5.43
CA PRO A 377 18.74 -9.25 -5.00
C PRO A 377 17.81 -9.86 -6.05
N LEU A 378 16.73 -10.51 -5.59
CA LEU A 378 15.61 -10.88 -6.44
C LEU A 378 14.70 -9.67 -6.64
N TYR A 379 14.37 -9.33 -7.88
CA TYR A 379 13.48 -8.21 -8.21
C TYR A 379 12.15 -8.72 -8.75
N ILE A 380 11.04 -8.26 -8.18
CA ILE A 380 9.68 -8.63 -8.60
C ILE A 380 8.80 -7.38 -8.70
N LEU A 381 8.21 -7.18 -9.88
CA LEU A 381 7.14 -6.22 -10.11
C LEU A 381 5.80 -6.91 -9.77
N THR A 382 5.05 -6.35 -8.82
CA THR A 382 4.00 -7.08 -8.09
C THR A 382 2.67 -7.24 -8.81
N GLY A 383 2.36 -6.39 -9.82
CA GLY A 383 1.16 -6.57 -10.66
C GLY A 383 0.05 -5.56 -10.40
N ILE A 384 -1.20 -6.02 -10.32
CA ILE A 384 -2.38 -5.19 -10.09
C ILE A 384 -3.46 -5.93 -9.29
N ALA A 385 -4.09 -5.20 -8.36
CA ALA A 385 -5.24 -5.65 -7.57
C ALA A 385 -6.50 -4.77 -7.77
N GLY A 386 -6.39 -3.67 -8.51
CA GLY A 386 -7.46 -2.74 -8.84
C GLY A 386 -8.05 -2.92 -10.23
N ASP A 387 -8.78 -1.92 -10.72
CA ASP A 387 -9.41 -1.94 -12.05
C ASP A 387 -8.69 -1.06 -13.09
N ALA A 388 -7.66 -0.32 -12.71
CA ALA A 388 -6.86 0.48 -13.62
C ALA A 388 -5.98 -0.41 -14.51
N ARG A 389 -6.17 -0.34 -15.84
CA ARG A 389 -5.43 -1.17 -16.80
C ARG A 389 -4.42 -0.34 -17.56
N ARG A 390 -3.22 -0.88 -17.73
CA ARG A 390 -2.16 -0.25 -18.51
C ARG A 390 -2.01 -0.90 -19.87
N PRO A 391 -1.47 -0.18 -20.88
CA PRO A 391 -1.16 -0.79 -22.17
C PRO A 391 -0.08 -1.86 -22.03
N LYS A 392 0.10 -2.65 -23.09
CA LYS A 392 1.11 -3.69 -23.11
C LYS A 392 2.52 -3.07 -23.08
N TRP A 393 3.26 -3.40 -22.04
CA TRP A 393 4.66 -3.04 -21.90
C TRP A 393 5.55 -4.00 -22.67
N LYS A 394 6.63 -3.51 -23.28
CA LYS A 394 7.68 -4.36 -23.84
C LYS A 394 8.30 -5.20 -22.72
N GLN A 395 8.74 -6.41 -23.08
CA GLN A 395 9.50 -7.24 -22.17
C GLN A 395 10.90 -6.66 -22.00
N HIS A 396 11.37 -6.54 -20.77
CA HIS A 396 12.74 -6.18 -20.45
C HIS A 396 13.66 -7.40 -20.62
N PRO A 397 14.92 -7.25 -21.08
CA PRO A 397 15.85 -8.38 -21.26
C PRO A 397 16.10 -9.19 -19.99
N LEU A 398 15.95 -8.55 -18.82
CA LEU A 398 16.09 -9.21 -17.52
C LEU A 398 14.80 -9.86 -17.01
N ASP A 399 13.67 -9.80 -17.71
CA ASP A 399 12.47 -10.54 -17.32
C ASP A 399 12.69 -12.05 -17.47
N VAL A 400 12.55 -12.80 -16.39
CA VAL A 400 12.55 -14.27 -16.43
C VAL A 400 11.12 -14.82 -16.57
N TYR A 401 10.14 -14.06 -16.07
CA TYR A 401 8.73 -14.37 -16.22
C TYR A 401 7.90 -13.09 -16.32
N VAL A 402 6.92 -13.09 -17.20
CA VAL A 402 5.92 -12.04 -17.35
C VAL A 402 4.55 -12.70 -17.35
N ALA A 403 3.63 -12.24 -16.52
CA ALA A 403 2.28 -12.79 -16.50
C ALA A 403 1.61 -12.67 -17.89
N PRO A 404 1.11 -13.77 -18.45
CA PRO A 404 0.57 -13.76 -19.81
C PRO A 404 -0.72 -12.96 -19.92
N ASP A 405 -1.51 -12.94 -18.86
CA ASP A 405 -2.80 -12.29 -18.77
C ASP A 405 -2.73 -11.06 -17.85
N ARG A 406 -2.35 -9.93 -18.46
CA ARG A 406 -2.18 -8.63 -17.79
C ARG A 406 -3.51 -7.96 -17.38
N ASP A 407 -4.63 -8.49 -17.86
CA ASP A 407 -5.94 -7.92 -17.57
C ASP A 407 -6.59 -8.59 -16.35
N LYS A 408 -5.86 -9.52 -15.70
CA LYS A 408 -6.31 -10.19 -14.49
C LYS A 408 -5.59 -9.67 -13.25
N ASN A 409 -6.39 -9.45 -12.22
CA ASN A 409 -5.88 -9.08 -10.92
C ASN A 409 -5.12 -10.23 -10.27
N ASN A 410 -4.08 -9.86 -9.53
CA ASN A 410 -3.24 -10.80 -8.81
C ASN A 410 -2.93 -10.30 -7.40
N TYR A 411 -2.50 -11.20 -6.57
CA TYR A 411 -1.88 -10.93 -5.27
C TYR A 411 -0.69 -11.85 -5.09
N MET A 412 0.13 -11.57 -4.10
CA MET A 412 1.29 -12.39 -3.79
C MET A 412 1.24 -12.85 -2.34
N THR A 413 1.95 -13.94 -2.07
CA THR A 413 2.30 -14.38 -0.72
C THR A 413 3.80 -14.51 -0.61
N MET A 414 4.33 -14.21 0.58
CA MET A 414 5.69 -14.56 0.95
C MET A 414 5.66 -15.39 2.23
N THR A 415 6.10 -16.63 2.14
CA THR A 415 6.31 -17.47 3.33
C THR A 415 7.73 -17.25 3.83
N VAL A 416 7.86 -16.73 5.03
CA VAL A 416 9.13 -16.56 5.72
C VAL A 416 9.40 -17.81 6.57
N THR A 417 10.60 -18.35 6.43
CA THR A 417 11.10 -19.45 7.26
C THR A 417 12.51 -19.11 7.75
N PRO A 418 13.09 -19.88 8.69
CA PRO A 418 14.44 -19.60 9.16
C PRO A 418 15.51 -19.55 8.05
N ASN A 419 15.32 -20.29 6.94
CA ASN A 419 16.32 -20.44 5.90
C ASN A 419 15.82 -20.11 4.48
N LYS A 420 14.55 -19.71 4.32
CA LYS A 420 13.97 -19.43 3.00
C LYS A 420 12.96 -18.30 3.06
N LEU A 421 12.94 -17.50 2.01
CA LEU A 421 11.80 -16.70 1.59
C LEU A 421 11.19 -17.38 0.36
N ILE A 422 9.92 -17.78 0.44
CA ILE A 422 9.18 -18.40 -0.67
C ILE A 422 8.14 -17.41 -1.13
N VAL A 423 8.35 -16.83 -2.30
CA VAL A 423 7.49 -15.80 -2.89
C VAL A 423 6.65 -16.42 -3.99
N LYS A 424 5.33 -16.27 -3.92
CA LYS A 424 4.38 -16.81 -4.90
C LYS A 424 3.41 -15.71 -5.37
N ALA A 425 3.08 -15.74 -6.63
CA ALA A 425 2.04 -14.90 -7.22
C ALA A 425 0.81 -15.73 -7.61
N PHE A 426 -0.38 -15.18 -7.39
CA PHE A 426 -1.65 -15.85 -7.63
C PHE A 426 -2.64 -14.90 -8.32
N LEU A 427 -3.46 -15.43 -9.22
CA LEU A 427 -4.68 -14.77 -9.66
C LEU A 427 -5.72 -14.75 -8.53
N THR A 428 -6.75 -13.91 -8.68
CA THR A 428 -7.83 -13.76 -7.68
C THR A 428 -8.54 -15.09 -7.37
N ASP A 429 -8.62 -16.00 -8.34
CA ASP A 429 -9.23 -17.33 -8.17
C ASP A 429 -8.31 -18.33 -7.43
N GLY A 430 -7.05 -17.97 -7.16
CA GLY A 430 -6.06 -18.82 -6.51
C GLY A 430 -5.17 -19.60 -7.48
N THR A 431 -5.30 -19.40 -8.78
CA THR A 431 -4.37 -19.97 -9.77
C THR A 431 -2.98 -19.40 -9.55
N GLN A 432 -1.98 -20.26 -9.31
CA GLN A 432 -0.59 -19.82 -9.14
C GLN A 432 0.00 -19.41 -10.49
N LEU A 433 0.62 -18.23 -10.53
CA LEU A 433 1.30 -17.67 -11.69
C LEU A 433 2.79 -18.00 -11.68
N ASP A 434 3.44 -17.77 -10.55
CA ASP A 434 4.89 -17.87 -10.42
C ASP A 434 5.29 -18.25 -9.00
N GLU A 435 6.54 -18.72 -8.84
CA GLU A 435 7.16 -19.02 -7.55
C GLU A 435 8.66 -18.77 -7.62
N SER A 436 9.18 -18.10 -6.61
CA SER A 436 10.61 -17.90 -6.40
C SER A 436 10.99 -18.27 -4.97
N VAL A 437 12.19 -18.82 -4.81
CA VAL A 437 12.75 -19.21 -3.51
C VAL A 437 14.13 -18.58 -3.35
N ILE A 438 14.31 -17.84 -2.25
CA ILE A 438 15.60 -17.31 -1.82
C ILE A 438 16.04 -18.12 -0.61
N GLU A 439 17.27 -18.61 -0.60
CA GLU A 439 17.84 -19.47 0.46
C GLU A 439 19.08 -18.81 1.07
N LYS A 440 19.19 -18.87 2.39
CA LYS A 440 20.38 -18.48 3.17
C LYS A 440 20.72 -19.51 4.23
#